data_d7708867d7630d81d50b91c41a545b58
#
_entry.id   d7708867d7630d81d50b91c41a545b58
#
_cell.length_a   1.000
_cell.length_b   1.000
_cell.length_c   1.000
_cell.angle_alpha   90.00
_cell.angle_beta   90.00
_cell.angle_gamma   90.00
#
_symmetry.space_group_name_H-M   'P 1'
#
loop_
_entity.id
_entity.type
_entity.pdbx_description
1 polymer ?
#
loop_
_entity_poly.entity_id
_entity_poly.type
_entity_poly.pdbx_seq_one_letter_code
_entity_poly.pdbx_strand_id
1 'polypeptide(L)'
;ERVVVSQLVRSPGVIFQPGERYRLRNLSRNQLVTGTIHPYRGEWIEFDVEQKPGKDPTAGTRIARKRRLSIFTLMRALGFDEENHPNFLPSFVKHFDFLEPQYLKELEKVSDENIQEEALLEIYKRVRPGEPQNLDAARNYFRNAFFESRRYDLSRVGRYKLNRKLGPEIDKIEELFGVELERPAEDATVLSPSEVVA
;
A
#
# COMPACT_ATOMS: atom_id res chain seq x y z
N GLU A 1 39.03 4.50 -2.16
CA GLU A 1 37.78 4.06 -2.83
C GLU A 1 36.99 5.27 -3.33
N ARG A 2 36.65 5.30 -4.61
CA ARG A 2 35.85 6.38 -5.19
C ARG A 2 34.38 6.12 -5.01
N VAL A 3 33.69 7.01 -4.32
CA VAL A 3 32.21 7.03 -4.25
C VAL A 3 31.72 8.07 -5.27
N VAL A 4 30.88 7.63 -6.20
CA VAL A 4 30.19 8.54 -7.13
C VAL A 4 29.03 9.18 -6.42
N VAL A 5 29.06 10.48 -6.22
CA VAL A 5 27.95 11.25 -5.64
C VAL A 5 26.99 11.63 -6.76
N SER A 6 25.73 11.19 -6.64
CA SER A 6 24.67 11.61 -7.55
C SER A 6 24.18 13.02 -7.18
N GLN A 7 24.10 13.92 -8.17
CA GLN A 7 23.55 15.27 -7.97
C GLN A 7 22.02 15.28 -7.90
N LEU A 8 21.37 14.26 -8.49
CA LEU A 8 19.92 14.14 -8.51
C LEU A 8 19.50 13.00 -7.59
N VAL A 9 18.87 13.36 -6.48
CA VAL A 9 18.31 12.43 -5.51
C VAL A 9 16.78 12.54 -5.54
N ARG A 10 16.09 11.42 -5.49
CA ARG A 10 14.62 11.43 -5.35
C ARG A 10 14.24 11.97 -3.98
N SER A 11 13.38 12.98 -3.97
CA SER A 11 12.93 13.57 -2.72
C SER A 11 12.02 12.59 -1.98
N PRO A 12 12.27 12.31 -0.69
CA PRO A 12 11.39 11.45 0.09
C PRO A 12 9.98 12.05 0.20
N GLY A 13 9.00 11.18 0.36
CA GLY A 13 7.59 11.53 0.48
C GLY A 13 6.70 10.74 -0.48
N VAL A 14 5.44 11.11 -0.58
CA VAL A 14 4.48 10.51 -1.51
C VAL A 14 4.42 11.31 -2.81
N ILE A 15 4.45 10.60 -3.93
CA ILE A 15 4.37 11.17 -5.28
C ILE A 15 3.23 10.49 -6.02
N PHE A 16 2.30 11.29 -6.55
CA PHE A 16 1.24 10.83 -7.43
C PHE A 16 1.60 11.22 -8.87
N GLN A 17 1.50 10.26 -9.78
CA GLN A 17 1.76 10.46 -11.20
C GLN A 17 0.58 9.93 -12.01
N PRO A 18 0.20 10.60 -13.11
CA PRO A 18 -0.79 10.05 -14.02
C PRO A 18 -0.25 8.73 -14.61
N GLY A 19 -1.07 7.69 -14.58
CA GLY A 19 -0.70 6.37 -15.11
C GLY A 19 -0.47 6.43 -16.62
N GLU A 20 0.76 6.22 -17.07
CA GLU A 20 1.12 6.31 -18.49
C GLU A 20 0.67 5.11 -19.32
N ARG A 21 0.42 3.96 -18.73
CA ARG A 21 0.37 2.69 -19.48
C ARG A 21 -1.00 2.22 -19.92
N TYR A 22 -2.09 2.69 -19.32
CA TYR A 22 -3.41 2.17 -19.68
C TYR A 22 -4.44 3.29 -19.81
N ARG A 23 -4.79 3.59 -21.08
CA ARG A 23 -5.95 4.40 -21.40
C ARG A 23 -7.20 3.57 -21.14
N LEU A 24 -7.79 3.70 -19.99
CA LEU A 24 -9.12 3.19 -19.72
C LEU A 24 -10.10 3.90 -20.66
N ARG A 25 -10.78 3.15 -21.52
CA ARG A 25 -11.69 3.72 -22.52
C ARG A 25 -12.86 4.50 -21.91
N ASN A 26 -13.21 4.20 -20.66
CA ASN A 26 -14.39 4.72 -19.96
C ASN A 26 -14.08 5.58 -18.72
N LEU A 27 -12.83 5.67 -18.29
CA LEU A 27 -12.44 6.60 -17.23
C LEU A 27 -11.75 7.81 -17.87
N SER A 28 -12.11 9.01 -17.42
CA SER A 28 -11.47 10.23 -17.87
C SER A 28 -9.96 10.17 -17.60
N ARG A 29 -9.16 10.76 -18.48
CA ARG A 29 -7.67 10.74 -18.42
C ARG A 29 -7.07 11.13 -17.07
N ASN A 30 -7.86 11.76 -16.19
CA ASN A 30 -7.41 12.33 -14.92
C ASN A 30 -7.66 11.40 -13.71
N GLN A 31 -8.20 10.19 -13.91
CA GLN A 31 -8.63 9.32 -12.80
C GLN A 31 -7.68 8.16 -12.49
N LEU A 32 -6.71 7.88 -13.35
CA LEU A 32 -5.70 6.86 -13.09
C LEU A 32 -4.42 7.51 -12.61
N VAL A 33 -4.14 7.31 -11.36
CA VAL A 33 -2.95 7.84 -10.71
C VAL A 33 -2.15 6.65 -10.17
N THR A 34 -0.86 6.66 -10.43
CA THR A 34 0.06 5.80 -9.70
C THR A 34 0.59 6.56 -8.50
N GLY A 35 0.52 5.96 -7.33
CA GLY A 35 1.09 6.50 -6.11
C GLY A 35 2.39 5.78 -5.76
N THR A 36 3.39 6.53 -5.32
CA THR A 36 4.62 5.93 -4.83
C THR A 36 5.07 6.62 -3.55
N ILE A 37 5.31 5.84 -2.51
CA ILE A 37 5.93 6.31 -1.28
C ILE A 37 7.43 6.05 -1.37
N HIS A 38 8.20 7.13 -1.34
CA HIS A 38 9.66 7.11 -1.36
C HIS A 38 10.18 7.47 0.02
N PRO A 39 10.81 6.57 0.76
CA PRO A 39 11.56 6.93 1.97
C PRO A 39 12.91 7.56 1.61
N TYR A 40 13.52 8.22 2.56
CA TYR A 40 14.93 8.58 2.50
C TYR A 40 15.81 7.33 2.55
N ARG A 41 15.45 6.40 3.41
CA ARG A 41 16.10 5.08 3.55
C ARG A 41 15.02 4.03 3.78
N GLY A 42 15.02 2.97 2.99
CA GLY A 42 14.08 1.84 3.10
C GLY A 42 13.48 1.43 1.76
N GLU A 43 12.49 0.56 1.85
CA GLU A 43 11.82 0.00 0.68
C GLU A 43 10.71 0.93 0.17
N TRP A 44 10.52 0.94 -1.14
CA TRP A 44 9.46 1.70 -1.79
C TRP A 44 8.17 0.91 -1.80
N ILE A 45 7.05 1.64 -1.68
CA ILE A 45 5.72 1.11 -1.95
C ILE A 45 5.16 1.85 -3.16
N GLU A 46 4.77 1.11 -4.17
CA GLU A 46 4.16 1.63 -5.38
C GLU A 46 2.72 1.11 -5.47
N PHE A 47 1.77 1.99 -5.76
CA PHE A 47 0.36 1.68 -5.97
C PHE A 47 0.01 1.95 -7.43
N ASP A 48 -0.71 1.04 -8.05
CA ASP A 48 -1.17 1.20 -9.42
C ASP A 48 -2.59 0.64 -9.62
N VAL A 49 -3.29 1.21 -10.59
CA VAL A 49 -4.51 0.64 -11.13
C VAL A 49 -4.22 0.21 -12.56
N GLU A 50 -4.45 -1.06 -12.86
CA GLU A 50 -4.20 -1.67 -14.17
C GLU A 50 -5.50 -2.18 -14.76
N GLN A 51 -5.75 -1.83 -16.02
CA GLN A 51 -6.81 -2.44 -16.80
C GLN A 51 -6.23 -3.06 -18.07
N LYS A 52 -6.39 -4.38 -18.19
CA LYS A 52 -6.04 -5.11 -19.41
C LYS A 52 -7.23 -5.10 -20.37
N PRO A 53 -7.00 -5.07 -21.69
CA PRO A 53 -8.08 -5.17 -22.67
C PRO A 53 -8.97 -6.39 -22.41
N GLY A 54 -10.29 -6.18 -22.29
CA GLY A 54 -11.25 -7.26 -22.04
C GLY A 54 -11.29 -7.81 -20.61
N LYS A 55 -10.62 -7.17 -19.65
CA LYS A 55 -10.66 -7.53 -18.23
C LYS A 55 -11.07 -6.34 -17.38
N ASP A 56 -11.58 -6.64 -16.20
CA ASP A 56 -11.93 -5.63 -15.20
C ASP A 56 -10.67 -4.91 -14.68
N PRO A 57 -10.79 -3.65 -14.29
CA PRO A 57 -9.70 -2.93 -13.64
C PRO A 57 -9.27 -3.63 -12.35
N THR A 58 -8.00 -3.56 -12.03
CA THR A 58 -7.47 -4.10 -10.77
C THR A 58 -6.54 -3.11 -10.11
N ALA A 59 -6.70 -2.90 -8.82
CA ALA A 59 -5.77 -2.16 -8.00
C ALA A 59 -4.70 -3.09 -7.42
N GLY A 60 -3.47 -2.63 -7.42
CA GLY A 60 -2.35 -3.42 -6.92
C GLY A 60 -1.25 -2.58 -6.34
N THR A 61 -0.36 -3.26 -5.66
CA THR A 61 0.82 -2.65 -5.06
C THR A 61 2.07 -3.45 -5.38
N ARG A 62 3.21 -2.76 -5.40
CA ARG A 62 4.54 -3.38 -5.47
C ARG A 62 5.36 -2.92 -4.29
N ILE A 63 5.89 -3.88 -3.56
CA ILE A 63 6.80 -3.65 -2.45
C ILE A 63 8.22 -3.97 -2.94
N ALA A 64 9.17 -3.10 -2.63
CA ALA A 64 10.58 -3.29 -3.00
C ALA A 64 10.79 -3.55 -4.50
N ARG A 65 9.94 -2.99 -5.37
CA ARG A 65 9.92 -3.21 -6.82
C ARG A 65 9.78 -4.68 -7.24
N LYS A 66 9.21 -5.50 -6.37
CA LYS A 66 8.95 -6.91 -6.65
C LYS A 66 7.67 -7.11 -7.44
N ARG A 67 7.21 -8.35 -7.56
CA ARG A 67 5.99 -8.67 -8.30
C ARG A 67 4.78 -7.98 -7.68
N ARG A 68 3.91 -7.45 -8.53
CA ARG A 68 2.64 -6.84 -8.15
C ARG A 68 1.79 -7.81 -7.34
N LEU A 69 1.21 -7.32 -6.27
CA LEU A 69 0.22 -8.00 -5.45
C LEU A 69 -1.07 -7.18 -5.38
N SER A 70 -2.14 -7.78 -4.93
CA SER A 70 -3.41 -7.09 -4.79
C SER A 70 -3.36 -6.04 -3.68
N ILE A 71 -4.10 -4.95 -3.86
CA ILE A 71 -4.26 -3.94 -2.82
C ILE A 71 -4.97 -4.52 -1.60
N PHE A 72 -5.94 -5.42 -1.79
CA PHE A 72 -6.67 -6.07 -0.69
C PHE A 72 -5.76 -6.94 0.17
N THR A 73 -4.80 -7.66 -0.45
CA THR A 73 -3.79 -8.41 0.31
C THR A 73 -2.95 -7.48 1.20
N LEU A 74 -2.58 -6.30 0.70
CA LEU A 74 -1.86 -5.32 1.51
C LEU A 74 -2.72 -4.78 2.64
N MET A 75 -3.98 -4.41 2.39
CA MET A 75 -4.90 -3.91 3.42
C MET A 75 -5.10 -4.93 4.53
N ARG A 76 -5.33 -6.20 4.18
CA ARG A 76 -5.45 -7.30 5.17
C ARG A 76 -4.18 -7.49 5.98
N ALA A 77 -3.01 -7.43 5.35
CA ALA A 77 -1.73 -7.52 6.07
C ALA A 77 -1.50 -6.36 7.05
N LEU A 78 -2.09 -5.20 6.79
CA LEU A 78 -2.07 -4.02 7.67
C LEU A 78 -3.09 -4.11 8.81
N GLY A 79 -3.95 -5.15 8.83
CA GLY A 79 -5.01 -5.33 9.82
C GLY A 79 -6.35 -4.71 9.45
N PHE A 80 -6.50 -4.19 8.23
CA PHE A 80 -7.79 -3.74 7.67
C PHE A 80 -8.47 -4.91 6.94
N ASP A 81 -8.72 -5.97 7.68
CA ASP A 81 -9.35 -7.19 7.21
C ASP A 81 -10.81 -7.29 7.67
N GLU A 82 -11.49 -8.31 7.20
CA GLU A 82 -12.90 -8.57 7.49
C GLU A 82 -13.14 -8.96 8.95
N GLU A 83 -12.12 -9.42 9.67
CA GLU A 83 -12.20 -9.78 11.09
C GLU A 83 -12.07 -8.55 12.00
N ASN A 84 -11.05 -7.74 11.80
CA ASN A 84 -10.76 -6.57 12.64
C ASN A 84 -11.61 -5.35 12.27
N HIS A 85 -11.88 -5.17 10.97
CA HIS A 85 -12.64 -4.04 10.43
C HIS A 85 -13.69 -4.51 9.39
N PRO A 86 -14.76 -5.19 9.81
CA PRO A 86 -15.71 -5.87 8.91
C PRO A 86 -16.39 -4.95 7.89
N ASN A 87 -16.51 -3.67 8.20
CA ASN A 87 -17.14 -2.69 7.32
C ASN A 87 -16.17 -1.94 6.41
N PHE A 88 -14.86 -2.04 6.64
CA PHE A 88 -13.88 -1.23 5.93
C PHE A 88 -13.76 -1.62 4.45
N LEU A 89 -13.40 -2.88 4.16
CA LEU A 89 -13.23 -3.34 2.78
C LEU A 89 -14.53 -3.30 1.96
N PRO A 90 -15.70 -3.70 2.50
CA PRO A 90 -16.97 -3.52 1.78
C PRO A 90 -17.29 -2.07 1.48
N SER A 91 -17.06 -1.15 2.42
CA SER A 91 -17.29 0.29 2.21
C SER A 91 -16.31 0.88 1.19
N PHE A 92 -15.05 0.46 1.25
CA PHE A 92 -14.03 0.83 0.28
C PHE A 92 -14.42 0.40 -1.14
N VAL A 93 -14.85 -0.84 -1.32
CA VAL A 93 -15.31 -1.37 -2.61
C VAL A 93 -16.58 -0.67 -3.09
N LYS A 94 -17.51 -0.36 -2.20
CA LYS A 94 -18.73 0.40 -2.53
C LYS A 94 -18.40 1.82 -3.02
N HIS A 95 -17.34 2.43 -2.49
CA HIS A 95 -16.86 3.73 -2.94
C HIS A 95 -16.12 3.65 -4.27
N PHE A 96 -15.36 2.57 -4.48
CA PHE A 96 -14.61 2.27 -5.71
C PHE A 96 -15.21 1.05 -6.42
N ASP A 97 -16.42 1.18 -6.93
CA ASP A 97 -17.24 0.11 -7.52
C ASP A 97 -16.52 -0.70 -8.61
N PHE A 98 -15.61 -0.07 -9.35
CA PHE A 98 -14.80 -0.76 -10.36
C PHE A 98 -13.86 -1.85 -9.79
N LEU A 99 -13.63 -1.87 -8.48
CA LEU A 99 -12.82 -2.89 -7.79
C LEU A 99 -13.65 -4.09 -7.29
N GLU A 100 -14.99 -4.01 -7.35
CA GLU A 100 -15.88 -5.08 -6.88
C GLU A 100 -15.55 -6.45 -7.51
N PRO A 101 -15.31 -6.58 -8.83
CA PRO A 101 -14.97 -7.87 -9.42
C PRO A 101 -13.65 -8.46 -8.91
N GLN A 102 -12.69 -7.59 -8.57
CA GLN A 102 -11.43 -8.02 -7.97
C GLN A 102 -11.64 -8.50 -6.53
N TYR A 103 -12.39 -7.73 -5.74
CA TYR A 103 -12.67 -8.04 -4.34
C TYR A 103 -13.40 -9.38 -4.19
N LEU A 104 -14.47 -9.60 -4.97
CA LEU A 104 -15.23 -10.85 -4.93
C LEU A 104 -14.38 -12.07 -5.28
N LYS A 105 -13.53 -11.98 -6.32
CA LYS A 105 -12.59 -13.07 -6.69
C LYS A 105 -11.56 -13.37 -5.61
N GLU A 106 -11.19 -12.38 -4.82
CA GLU A 106 -10.23 -12.58 -3.73
C GLU A 106 -10.90 -13.06 -2.46
N LEU A 107 -12.13 -12.62 -2.21
CA LEU A 107 -12.93 -13.10 -1.07
C LEU A 107 -13.18 -14.61 -1.15
N GLU A 108 -13.39 -15.17 -2.36
CA GLU A 108 -13.52 -16.62 -2.57
C GLU A 108 -12.28 -17.44 -2.17
N LYS A 109 -11.13 -16.78 -2.05
CA LYS A 109 -9.84 -17.44 -1.74
C LYS A 109 -9.39 -17.25 -0.30
N VAL A 110 -10.03 -16.35 0.41
CA VAL A 110 -9.71 -16.05 1.80
C VAL A 110 -10.32 -17.15 2.67
N SER A 111 -9.51 -17.74 3.54
CA SER A 111 -10.02 -18.61 4.59
C SER A 111 -10.70 -17.76 5.67
N ASP A 112 -11.67 -18.36 6.36
CA ASP A 112 -12.40 -17.65 7.44
C ASP A 112 -11.55 -17.43 8.70
N GLU A 113 -10.34 -17.98 8.75
CA GLU A 113 -9.44 -17.90 9.91
C GLU A 113 -8.07 -17.33 9.51
N ASN A 114 -7.50 -16.50 10.37
CA ASN A 114 -6.12 -15.97 10.23
C ASN A 114 -5.85 -15.17 8.94
N ILE A 115 -6.82 -14.39 8.49
CA ILE A 115 -6.79 -13.61 7.24
C ILE A 115 -5.52 -12.73 7.14
N GLN A 116 -5.18 -12.04 8.23
CA GLN A 116 -3.99 -11.18 8.27
C GLN A 116 -2.69 -11.98 8.11
N GLU A 117 -2.61 -13.16 8.72
CA GLU A 117 -1.43 -14.02 8.65
C GLU A 117 -1.19 -14.57 7.26
N GLU A 118 -2.27 -15.00 6.58
CA GLU A 118 -2.20 -15.45 5.19
C GLU A 118 -1.75 -14.32 4.26
N ALA A 119 -2.27 -13.12 4.45
CA ALA A 119 -1.86 -11.94 3.69
C ALA A 119 -0.37 -11.61 3.88
N LEU A 120 0.13 -11.68 5.11
CA LEU A 120 1.55 -11.50 5.41
C LEU A 120 2.44 -12.55 4.74
N LEU A 121 2.02 -13.81 4.76
CA LEU A 121 2.74 -14.91 4.10
C LEU A 121 2.75 -14.73 2.57
N GLU A 122 1.64 -14.27 1.98
CA GLU A 122 1.58 -13.99 0.54
C GLU A 122 2.54 -12.87 0.15
N ILE A 123 2.60 -11.79 0.93
CA ILE A 123 3.56 -10.70 0.72
C ILE A 123 5.00 -11.23 0.82
N TYR A 124 5.29 -11.99 1.88
CA TYR A 124 6.63 -12.54 2.12
C TYR A 124 7.10 -13.44 0.98
N LYS A 125 6.23 -14.33 0.50
CA LYS A 125 6.49 -15.21 -0.66
C LYS A 125 6.85 -14.42 -1.92
N ARG A 126 6.25 -13.24 -2.12
CA ARG A 126 6.52 -12.41 -3.29
C ARG A 126 7.80 -11.61 -3.18
N VAL A 127 8.12 -11.16 -1.98
CA VAL A 127 9.31 -10.34 -1.75
C VAL A 127 10.57 -11.21 -1.59
N ARG A 128 10.42 -12.38 -0.97
CA ARG A 128 11.50 -13.35 -0.71
C ARG A 128 11.20 -14.71 -1.37
N PRO A 129 11.18 -14.79 -2.71
CA PRO A 129 10.93 -16.05 -3.39
C PRO A 129 12.09 -17.02 -3.10
N GLY A 130 11.75 -18.25 -2.70
CA GLY A 130 12.73 -19.28 -2.39
C GLY A 130 13.08 -19.45 -0.90
N GLU A 131 12.66 -18.53 -0.04
CA GLU A 131 12.76 -18.72 1.41
C GLU A 131 11.58 -19.57 1.93
N PRO A 132 11.79 -20.39 2.98
CA PRO A 132 10.70 -21.14 3.60
C PRO A 132 9.65 -20.19 4.18
N GLN A 133 8.38 -20.54 4.00
CA GLN A 133 7.28 -19.74 4.52
C GLN A 133 7.19 -19.91 6.04
N ASN A 134 7.60 -18.87 6.74
CA ASN A 134 7.53 -18.80 8.20
C ASN A 134 6.80 -17.51 8.57
N LEU A 135 5.76 -17.64 9.37
CA LEU A 135 4.92 -16.52 9.78
C LEU A 135 5.68 -15.46 10.59
N ASP A 136 6.54 -15.91 11.51
CA ASP A 136 7.35 -14.97 12.30
C ASP A 136 8.35 -14.20 11.43
N ALA A 137 8.93 -14.88 10.45
CA ALA A 137 9.80 -14.22 9.47
C ALA A 137 9.02 -13.22 8.60
N ALA A 138 7.81 -13.55 8.18
CA ALA A 138 6.94 -12.67 7.42
C ALA A 138 6.52 -11.43 8.23
N ARG A 139 6.06 -11.60 9.46
CA ARG A 139 5.72 -10.50 10.37
C ARG A 139 6.92 -9.58 10.63
N ASN A 140 8.07 -10.17 10.97
CA ASN A 140 9.29 -9.42 11.23
C ASN A 140 9.78 -8.67 9.97
N TYR A 141 9.70 -9.31 8.81
CA TYR A 141 10.06 -8.65 7.55
C TYR A 141 9.17 -7.42 7.31
N PHE A 142 7.85 -7.60 7.35
CA PHE A 142 6.88 -6.55 7.06
C PHE A 142 7.00 -5.38 8.03
N ARG A 143 7.09 -5.69 9.34
CA ARG A 143 7.31 -4.68 10.38
C ARG A 143 8.61 -3.91 10.16
N ASN A 144 9.71 -4.63 9.94
CA ASN A 144 11.02 -4.01 9.77
C ASN A 144 11.13 -3.20 8.47
N ALA A 145 10.38 -3.58 7.42
CA ALA A 145 10.46 -2.93 6.12
C ALA A 145 9.86 -1.51 6.14
N PHE A 146 8.84 -1.25 6.98
CA PHE A 146 8.05 0.00 6.93
C PHE A 146 7.86 0.70 8.27
N PHE A 147 7.87 -0.05 9.37
CA PHE A 147 7.47 0.45 10.69
C PHE A 147 8.61 0.48 11.71
N GLU A 148 9.82 0.12 11.32
CA GLU A 148 10.98 0.09 12.20
C GLU A 148 12.02 1.15 11.78
N SER A 149 12.30 2.11 12.66
CA SER A 149 13.19 3.25 12.40
C SER A 149 14.62 2.88 12.03
N ARG A 150 15.08 1.69 12.39
CA ARG A 150 16.40 1.20 12.00
C ARG A 150 16.55 0.94 10.51
N ARG A 151 15.47 0.57 9.85
CA ARG A 151 15.46 0.16 8.43
C ARG A 151 14.69 1.11 7.52
N TYR A 152 13.73 1.84 8.08
CA TYR A 152 12.90 2.77 7.33
C TYR A 152 13.02 4.17 7.91
N ASP A 153 13.21 5.16 7.07
CA ASP A 153 13.32 6.56 7.47
C ASP A 153 12.76 7.46 6.36
N LEU A 154 11.73 8.21 6.67
CA LEU A 154 11.13 9.21 5.79
C LEU A 154 11.92 10.51 5.74
N SER A 155 12.77 10.76 6.72
CA SER A 155 13.35 12.06 7.02
C SER A 155 12.28 13.13 7.37
N ARG A 156 12.71 14.29 7.85
CA ARG A 156 11.79 15.42 8.14
C ARG A 156 11.06 15.90 6.91
N VAL A 157 11.73 15.92 5.77
CA VAL A 157 11.14 16.36 4.50
C VAL A 157 10.07 15.39 4.00
N GLY A 158 10.34 14.08 4.08
CA GLY A 158 9.37 13.06 3.72
C GLY A 158 8.15 13.10 4.63
N ARG A 159 8.35 13.17 5.95
CA ARG A 159 7.26 13.28 6.95
C ARG A 159 6.38 14.50 6.69
N TYR A 160 6.96 15.68 6.49
CA TYR A 160 6.21 16.89 6.18
C TYR A 160 5.36 16.72 4.91
N LYS A 161 5.92 16.11 3.86
CA LYS A 161 5.19 15.90 2.60
C LYS A 161 4.05 14.89 2.75
N LEU A 162 4.27 13.80 3.52
CA LEU A 162 3.22 12.83 3.81
C LEU A 162 2.08 13.49 4.60
N ASN A 163 2.39 14.13 5.71
CA ASN A 163 1.38 14.78 6.55
C ASN A 163 0.52 15.78 5.75
N ARG A 164 1.17 16.57 4.88
CA ARG A 164 0.47 17.53 4.04
C ARG A 164 -0.46 16.89 3.00
N LYS A 165 -0.06 15.75 2.44
CA LYS A 165 -0.82 15.11 1.35
C LYS A 165 -1.81 14.07 1.87
N LEU A 166 -1.42 13.25 2.83
CA LEU A 166 -2.23 12.14 3.32
C LEU A 166 -3.09 12.52 4.53
N GLY A 167 -2.71 13.53 5.31
CA GLY A 167 -3.51 13.96 6.45
C GLY A 167 -4.99 14.22 6.11
N PRO A 168 -5.30 15.06 5.11
CA PRO A 168 -6.67 15.29 4.67
C PRO A 168 -7.36 14.06 4.09
N GLU A 169 -6.62 13.13 3.53
CA GLU A 169 -7.19 11.88 2.99
C GLU A 169 -7.53 10.90 4.12
N ILE A 170 -6.75 10.84 5.19
CA ILE A 170 -7.09 10.08 6.39
C ILE A 170 -8.41 10.57 6.98
N ASP A 171 -8.61 11.89 7.11
CA ASP A 171 -9.87 12.47 7.58
C ASP A 171 -11.07 12.02 6.74
N LYS A 172 -10.91 12.01 5.42
CA LYS A 172 -11.97 11.57 4.49
C LYS A 172 -12.26 10.09 4.62
N ILE A 173 -11.26 9.25 4.81
CA ILE A 173 -11.42 7.80 4.98
C ILE A 173 -12.17 7.51 6.27
N GLU A 174 -11.82 8.19 7.37
CA GLU A 174 -12.55 8.06 8.63
C GLU A 174 -14.03 8.42 8.48
N GLU A 175 -14.31 9.52 7.77
CA GLU A 175 -15.69 9.96 7.51
C GLU A 175 -16.45 9.00 6.58
N LEU A 176 -15.82 8.58 5.47
CA LEU A 176 -16.48 7.76 4.45
C LEU A 176 -16.72 6.32 4.90
N PHE A 177 -15.78 5.75 5.65
CA PHE A 177 -15.82 4.33 5.99
C PHE A 177 -16.17 4.06 7.45
N GLY A 178 -16.33 5.12 8.27
CA GLY A 178 -16.72 5.00 9.67
C GLY A 178 -15.69 4.24 10.52
N VAL A 179 -14.41 4.40 10.21
CA VAL A 179 -13.30 3.78 10.92
C VAL A 179 -12.47 4.86 11.61
N GLU A 180 -11.93 4.55 12.77
CA GLU A 180 -10.95 5.40 13.45
C GLU A 180 -9.54 4.91 13.07
N LEU A 181 -8.72 5.82 12.55
CA LEU A 181 -7.37 5.52 12.10
C LEU A 181 -6.33 6.12 13.03
N GLU A 182 -5.37 5.32 13.45
CA GLU A 182 -4.26 5.80 14.27
C GLU A 182 -3.40 6.78 13.46
N ARG A 183 -3.22 8.01 13.99
CA ARG A 183 -2.40 9.02 13.34
C ARG A 183 -0.96 8.90 13.79
N PRO A 184 -0.01 8.97 12.85
CA PRO A 184 1.39 9.01 13.23
C PRO A 184 1.73 10.31 13.95
N ALA A 185 2.71 10.28 14.83
CA ALA A 185 3.26 11.50 15.41
C ALA A 185 3.82 12.44 14.32
N GLU A 186 3.73 13.75 14.54
CA GLU A 186 4.16 14.74 13.56
C GLU A 186 5.63 14.61 13.12
N ASP A 187 6.47 14.08 13.98
CA ASP A 187 7.90 13.86 13.78
C ASP A 187 8.26 12.39 13.50
N ALA A 188 7.27 11.51 13.37
CA ALA A 188 7.52 10.08 13.12
C ALA A 188 8.33 9.88 11.84
N THR A 189 9.39 9.12 11.93
CA THR A 189 10.27 8.82 10.79
C THR A 189 9.86 7.58 10.00
N VAL A 190 8.92 6.81 10.52
CA VAL A 190 8.38 5.58 9.93
C VAL A 190 6.96 5.77 9.46
N LEU A 191 6.48 4.92 8.57
CA LEU A 191 5.07 4.91 8.16
C LEU A 191 4.15 4.43 9.29
N SER A 192 2.88 4.75 9.17
CA SER A 192 1.79 4.10 9.90
C SER A 192 0.91 3.27 8.94
N PRO A 193 0.19 2.26 9.43
CA PRO A 193 -0.78 1.52 8.62
C PRO A 193 -1.83 2.43 7.98
N SER A 194 -2.32 3.44 8.70
CA SER A 194 -3.29 4.42 8.22
C SER A 194 -2.78 5.24 7.04
N GLU A 195 -1.51 5.61 7.01
CA GLU A 195 -0.91 6.33 5.88
C GLU A 195 -0.74 5.47 4.63
N VAL A 196 -0.60 4.18 4.79
CA VAL A 196 -0.50 3.25 3.65
C VAL A 196 -1.86 3.01 3.02
N VAL A 197 -2.93 3.12 3.81
CA VAL A 197 -4.33 2.93 3.37
C VAL A 197 -4.91 4.22 2.80
N ALA A 198 -4.48 5.38 3.29
CA ALA A 198 -4.88 6.71 2.79
C ALA A 198 -4.33 7.00 1.40
#